data_35c5f672bac230293538aab2b5bc6599
#
_entry.id   35c5f672bac230293538aab2b5bc6599
#
_cell.length_a   1.000
_cell.length_b   1.000
_cell.length_c   1.000
_cell.angle_alpha   90.00
_cell.angle_beta   90.00
_cell.angle_gamma   90.00
#
_symmetry.space_group_name_H-M   'P 1'
#
loop_
_entity.id
_entity.type
_entity.pdbx_description
1 polymer ?
#
loop_
_entity_poly.entity_id
_entity_poly.type
_entity_poly.pdbx_seq_one_letter_code
_entity_poly.pdbx_strand_id
1 'polypeptide(L)'
;VLLVPHSVRTGTEKTHNNDMPLCRDIYQRLAVSKGGLFVDRELSSQQLRYLIGRCGLFVASRFHAMVSSLAMAVPTLVIGWSHKYREVLEMFELEEWAFGHDQLTPAYLAERFAALEAQREDVQAKLDAHLPEVKARSLAQADLIADIVRAGRGA
;
A
#
# COMPACT_ATOMS: atom_id res chain seq x y z
N VAL A 1 -10.00 -0.61 13.47
CA VAL A 1 -8.77 -0.19 12.75
C VAL A 1 -7.67 -1.21 13.00
N LEU A 2 -6.94 -1.64 11.96
CA LEU A 2 -5.76 -2.51 12.06
C LEU A 2 -4.51 -1.72 11.68
N LEU A 3 -3.55 -1.65 12.58
CA LEU A 3 -2.23 -1.04 12.33
C LEU A 3 -1.25 -2.13 11.89
N VAL A 4 -0.64 -1.92 10.72
CA VAL A 4 0.28 -2.87 10.11
C VAL A 4 1.61 -2.16 9.81
N PRO A 5 2.69 -2.43 10.57
CA PRO A 5 4.01 -1.96 10.21
C PRO A 5 4.46 -2.68 8.94
N HIS A 6 4.89 -1.94 7.93
CA HIS A 6 5.29 -2.51 6.64
C HIS A 6 6.81 -2.61 6.50
N SER A 7 7.53 -1.63 6.99
CA SER A 7 8.99 -1.67 7.09
C SER A 7 9.39 -1.96 8.53
N VAL A 8 9.88 -3.15 8.78
CA VAL A 8 10.29 -3.58 10.12
C VAL A 8 11.79 -3.90 10.12
N ARG A 9 12.48 -3.49 11.17
CA ARG A 9 13.88 -3.81 11.41
C ARG A 9 14.04 -4.34 12.82
N THR A 10 14.18 -5.65 12.93
CA THR A 10 14.47 -6.31 14.20
C THR A 10 15.95 -6.18 14.57
N GLY A 11 16.26 -6.13 15.86
CA GLY A 11 17.64 -6.09 16.37
C GLY A 11 18.38 -4.78 16.16
N THR A 12 17.69 -3.67 15.89
CA THR A 12 18.30 -2.34 15.77
C THR A 12 17.46 -1.27 16.47
N GLU A 13 18.13 -0.34 17.14
CA GLU A 13 17.49 0.86 17.72
C GLU A 13 17.21 1.96 16.68
N LYS A 14 17.64 1.76 15.43
CA LYS A 14 17.40 2.75 14.36
C LYS A 14 15.91 2.86 14.06
N THR A 15 15.33 4.00 14.37
CA THR A 15 13.93 4.35 14.07
C THR A 15 13.71 4.68 12.58
N HIS A 16 14.78 5.08 11.89
CA HIS A 16 14.73 5.39 10.46
C HIS A 16 14.38 4.14 9.64
N ASN A 17 13.33 4.24 8.83
CA ASN A 17 12.76 3.13 8.05
C ASN A 17 12.29 1.92 8.90
N ASN A 18 11.84 2.16 10.13
CA ASN A 18 11.22 1.16 10.99
C ASN A 18 9.85 1.67 11.47
N ASP A 19 8.79 1.06 11.00
CA ASP A 19 7.42 1.49 11.29
C ASP A 19 6.94 0.97 12.68
N MET A 20 7.60 -0.03 13.24
CA MET A 20 7.16 -0.70 14.46
C MET A 20 6.99 0.26 15.66
N PRO A 21 7.97 1.14 15.99
CA PRO A 21 7.83 2.05 17.12
C PRO A 21 6.66 3.03 16.93
N LEU A 22 6.51 3.58 15.73
CA LEU A 22 5.43 4.51 15.42
C LEU A 22 4.05 3.84 15.49
N CYS A 23 3.91 2.65 14.90
CA CYS A 23 2.66 1.89 14.96
C CYS A 23 2.28 1.53 16.38
N ARG A 24 3.25 1.20 17.23
CA ARG A 24 3.03 0.92 18.66
C ARG A 24 2.55 2.17 19.42
N ASP A 25 3.15 3.33 19.20
CA ASP A 25 2.71 4.58 19.81
C ASP A 25 1.27 4.94 19.38
N ILE A 26 0.98 4.86 18.09
CA ILE A 26 -0.38 5.08 17.57
C ILE A 26 -1.37 4.09 18.20
N TYR A 27 -1.01 2.81 18.28
CA TYR A 27 -1.86 1.78 18.88
C TYR A 27 -2.18 2.07 20.35
N GLN A 28 -1.18 2.48 21.13
CA GLN A 28 -1.38 2.83 22.53
C GLN A 28 -2.36 3.99 22.70
N ARG A 29 -2.31 4.97 21.81
CA ARG A 29 -3.27 6.10 21.78
C ARG A 29 -4.68 5.66 21.36
N LEU A 30 -4.79 4.75 20.39
CA LEU A 30 -6.06 4.21 19.91
C LEU A 30 -6.69 3.22 20.90
N ALA A 31 -5.91 2.45 21.66
CA ALA A 31 -6.39 1.48 22.62
C ALA A 31 -7.28 2.12 23.71
N VAL A 32 -7.05 3.41 24.01
CA VAL A 32 -7.88 4.18 24.92
C VAL A 32 -9.29 4.41 24.36
N SER A 33 -9.47 4.38 23.03
CA SER A 33 -10.73 4.68 22.33
C SER A 33 -11.53 3.47 21.83
N LYS A 34 -11.15 2.23 22.21
CA LYS A 34 -11.90 0.99 21.94
C LYS A 34 -11.96 0.51 20.49
N GLY A 35 -10.89 0.32 19.77
CA GLY A 35 -11.08 -0.29 18.44
C GLY A 35 -9.86 -0.50 17.57
N GLY A 36 -8.66 -0.54 18.15
CA GLY A 36 -7.43 -0.81 17.40
C GLY A 36 -6.95 -2.26 17.58
N LEU A 37 -6.47 -2.83 16.49
CA LEU A 37 -5.62 -4.02 16.49
C LEU A 37 -4.25 -3.61 15.98
N PHE A 38 -3.20 -4.29 16.43
CA PHE A 38 -1.83 -4.00 16.05
C PHE A 38 -1.07 -5.29 15.75
N VAL A 39 -0.37 -5.32 14.64
CA VAL A 39 0.53 -6.42 14.31
C VAL A 39 1.90 -6.14 14.95
N ASP A 40 2.11 -6.65 16.15
CA ASP A 40 3.35 -6.43 16.93
C ASP A 40 4.42 -7.49 16.61
N ARG A 41 4.64 -7.76 15.32
CA ARG A 41 5.70 -8.67 14.87
C ARG A 41 6.05 -8.40 13.41
N GLU A 42 7.23 -8.86 13.03
CA GLU A 42 7.63 -8.90 11.63
C GLU A 42 6.82 -9.97 10.88
N LEU A 43 6.33 -9.59 9.70
CA LEU A 43 5.65 -10.49 8.76
C LEU A 43 6.45 -10.56 7.46
N SER A 44 6.40 -11.72 6.82
CA SER A 44 6.91 -11.85 5.46
C SER A 44 6.08 -11.03 4.47
N SER A 45 6.63 -10.73 3.29
CA SER A 45 5.91 -9.99 2.23
C SER A 45 4.61 -10.69 1.81
N GLN A 46 4.60 -12.03 1.81
CA GLN A 46 3.41 -12.82 1.50
C GLN A 46 2.34 -12.71 2.59
N GLN A 47 2.75 -12.77 3.86
CA GLN A 47 1.83 -12.59 4.99
C GLN A 47 1.25 -11.19 5.04
N LEU A 48 2.07 -10.14 4.80
CA LEU A 48 1.62 -8.76 4.70
C LEU A 48 0.60 -8.59 3.57
N ARG A 49 0.90 -9.10 2.39
CA ARG A 49 -0.02 -9.04 1.24
C ARG A 49 -1.33 -9.76 1.52
N TYR A 50 -1.27 -10.95 2.11
CA TYR A 50 -2.48 -11.68 2.50
C TYR A 50 -3.34 -10.89 3.48
N LEU A 51 -2.71 -10.31 4.52
CA LEU A 51 -3.40 -9.52 5.53
C LEU A 51 -4.04 -8.27 4.93
N ILE A 52 -3.31 -7.54 4.09
CA ILE A 52 -3.82 -6.37 3.38
C ILE A 52 -5.02 -6.74 2.50
N GLY A 53 -4.95 -7.87 1.79
CA GLY A 53 -6.03 -8.37 0.94
C GLY A 53 -7.31 -8.76 1.70
N ARG A 54 -7.29 -8.78 3.05
CA ARG A 54 -8.47 -9.01 3.89
C ARG A 54 -9.08 -7.70 4.41
N CYS A 55 -8.48 -6.56 4.11
CA CYS A 55 -9.01 -5.27 4.46
C CYS A 55 -10.09 -4.82 3.47
N GLY A 56 -11.15 -4.20 3.96
CA GLY A 56 -12.17 -3.58 3.09
C GLY A 56 -11.72 -2.25 2.50
N LEU A 57 -10.86 -1.51 3.23
CA LEU A 57 -10.22 -0.26 2.84
C LEU A 57 -8.81 -0.24 3.41
N PHE A 58 -7.90 0.44 2.75
CA PHE A 58 -6.51 0.56 3.19
C PHE A 58 -6.00 2.00 3.11
N VAL A 59 -5.16 2.40 4.07
CA VAL A 59 -4.43 3.67 4.02
C VAL A 59 -2.95 3.35 3.97
N ALA A 60 -2.28 3.74 2.89
CA ALA A 60 -0.88 3.45 2.64
C ALA A 60 -0.02 4.71 2.69
N SER A 61 1.07 4.68 3.47
CA SER A 61 2.15 5.67 3.41
C SER A 61 3.47 5.07 2.87
N ARG A 62 3.55 3.75 2.74
CA ARG A 62 4.69 3.04 2.17
C ARG A 62 4.37 2.56 0.75
N PHE A 63 5.30 2.79 -0.18
CA PHE A 63 5.13 2.44 -1.59
C PHE A 63 4.78 0.96 -1.80
N HIS A 64 5.53 0.04 -1.19
CA HIS A 64 5.26 -1.38 -1.34
C HIS A 64 3.96 -1.84 -0.65
N ALA A 65 3.48 -1.10 0.37
CA ALA A 65 2.17 -1.35 0.98
C ALA A 65 1.05 -0.98 0.00
N MET A 66 1.16 0.18 -0.68
CA MET A 66 0.25 0.57 -1.75
C MET A 66 0.26 -0.47 -2.89
N VAL A 67 1.45 -0.85 -3.40
CA VAL A 67 1.53 -1.88 -4.46
C VAL A 67 0.88 -3.19 -4.01
N SER A 68 1.06 -3.56 -2.76
CA SER A 68 0.44 -4.78 -2.22
C SER A 68 -1.09 -4.68 -2.15
N SER A 69 -1.64 -3.53 -1.75
CA SER A 69 -3.09 -3.33 -1.67
C SER A 69 -3.74 -3.30 -3.07
N LEU A 70 -3.14 -2.60 -4.02
CA LEU A 70 -3.61 -2.58 -5.41
C LEU A 70 -3.54 -3.97 -6.06
N ALA A 71 -2.45 -4.72 -5.83
CA ALA A 71 -2.30 -6.08 -6.33
C ALA A 71 -3.32 -7.08 -5.76
N MET A 72 -3.94 -6.74 -4.61
CA MET A 72 -5.02 -7.50 -3.97
C MET A 72 -6.39 -6.87 -4.22
N ALA A 73 -6.48 -5.90 -5.12
CA ALA A 73 -7.68 -5.14 -5.46
C ALA A 73 -8.36 -4.51 -4.23
N VAL A 74 -7.59 -3.95 -3.30
CA VAL A 74 -8.13 -3.29 -2.10
C VAL A 74 -8.19 -1.77 -2.35
N PRO A 75 -9.36 -1.12 -2.24
CA PRO A 75 -9.48 0.33 -2.33
C PRO A 75 -8.57 1.03 -1.32
N THR A 76 -7.71 1.91 -1.81
CA THR A 76 -6.59 2.43 -1.04
C THR A 76 -6.47 3.94 -1.14
N LEU A 77 -6.41 4.59 0.02
CA LEU A 77 -6.02 5.98 0.16
C LEU A 77 -4.50 6.06 0.36
N VAL A 78 -3.82 6.89 -0.42
CA VAL A 78 -2.35 6.95 -0.46
C VAL A 78 -1.83 8.29 0.03
N ILE A 79 -0.99 8.25 1.07
CA ILE A 79 -0.23 9.40 1.53
C ILE A 79 1.17 9.29 0.92
N GLY A 80 1.35 9.94 -0.23
CA GLY A 80 2.56 9.86 -1.02
C GLY A 80 3.52 11.02 -0.77
N TRP A 81 4.80 10.80 -0.98
CA TRP A 81 5.83 11.83 -0.91
C TRP A 81 6.62 11.99 -2.23
N SER A 82 6.24 11.22 -3.26
CA SER A 82 6.89 11.18 -4.55
C SER A 82 5.88 10.91 -5.66
N HIS A 83 6.15 11.41 -6.87
CA HIS A 83 5.33 11.24 -8.08
C HIS A 83 5.03 9.77 -8.41
N LYS A 84 5.94 8.84 -8.11
CA LYS A 84 5.78 7.41 -8.38
C LYS A 84 4.50 6.79 -7.78
N TYR A 85 3.96 7.35 -6.69
CA TYR A 85 2.72 6.85 -6.11
C TYR A 85 1.55 7.15 -7.03
N ARG A 86 1.51 8.36 -7.59
CA ARG A 86 0.48 8.80 -8.52
C ARG A 86 0.56 8.03 -9.83
N GLU A 87 1.77 7.86 -10.40
CA GLU A 87 1.99 7.12 -11.64
C GLU A 87 1.47 5.68 -11.57
N VAL A 88 1.62 5.01 -10.42
CA VAL A 88 1.06 3.66 -10.24
C VAL A 88 -0.47 3.71 -10.16
N LEU A 89 -1.06 4.70 -9.48
CA LEU A 89 -2.51 4.84 -9.39
C LEU A 89 -3.15 5.22 -10.73
N GLU A 90 -2.46 5.98 -11.58
CA GLU A 90 -2.88 6.32 -12.95
C GLU A 90 -3.11 5.05 -13.80
N MET A 91 -2.37 3.96 -13.54
CA MET A 91 -2.60 2.67 -14.21
C MET A 91 -3.98 2.07 -13.90
N PHE A 92 -4.66 2.58 -12.90
CA PHE A 92 -5.97 2.13 -12.43
C PHE A 92 -7.04 3.24 -12.54
N GLU A 93 -6.69 4.41 -13.09
CA GLU A 93 -7.54 5.62 -13.09
C GLU A 93 -7.99 6.02 -11.68
N LEU A 94 -7.03 5.99 -10.73
CA LEU A 94 -7.25 6.21 -9.30
C LEU A 94 -6.29 7.25 -8.70
N GLU A 95 -5.69 8.12 -9.52
CA GLU A 95 -4.70 9.12 -9.09
C GLU A 95 -5.25 10.14 -8.10
N GLU A 96 -6.55 10.36 -8.09
CA GLU A 96 -7.24 11.23 -7.12
C GLU A 96 -7.18 10.71 -5.68
N TRP A 97 -6.85 9.44 -5.47
CA TRP A 97 -6.71 8.83 -4.15
C TRP A 97 -5.30 8.94 -3.58
N ALA A 98 -4.40 9.68 -4.23
CA ALA A 98 -3.11 10.04 -3.69
C ALA A 98 -3.04 11.53 -3.36
N PHE A 99 -2.49 11.86 -2.20
CA PHE A 99 -2.15 13.21 -1.80
C PHE A 99 -0.80 13.29 -1.09
N GLY A 100 -0.19 14.48 -1.09
CA GLY A 100 1.10 14.71 -0.48
C GLY A 100 1.01 14.81 1.06
N HIS A 101 2.12 14.54 1.72
CA HIS A 101 2.22 14.70 3.18
C HIS A 101 2.09 16.18 3.62
N ASP A 102 2.38 17.12 2.74
CA ASP A 102 2.20 18.55 2.93
C ASP A 102 0.72 18.97 3.07
N GLN A 103 -0.19 18.18 2.48
CA GLN A 103 -1.64 18.37 2.58
C GLN A 103 -2.23 17.64 3.79
N LEU A 104 -1.44 16.82 4.49
CA LEU A 104 -1.93 15.94 5.54
C LEU A 104 -2.30 16.72 6.81
N THR A 105 -3.59 16.89 7.03
CA THR A 105 -4.19 17.28 8.30
C THR A 105 -5.17 16.22 8.77
N PRO A 106 -5.49 16.15 10.09
CA PRO A 106 -6.50 15.20 10.58
C PRO A 106 -7.86 15.38 9.89
N ALA A 107 -8.28 16.61 9.64
CA ALA A 107 -9.55 16.91 8.98
C ALA A 107 -9.53 16.45 7.51
N TYR A 108 -8.47 16.76 6.78
CA TYR A 108 -8.33 16.35 5.38
C TYR A 108 -8.26 14.83 5.24
N LEU A 109 -7.49 14.15 6.10
CA LEU A 109 -7.44 12.69 6.10
C LEU A 109 -8.81 12.07 6.35
N ALA A 110 -9.56 12.58 7.32
CA ALA A 110 -10.91 12.07 7.63
C ALA A 110 -11.88 12.29 6.47
N GLU A 111 -11.84 13.46 5.84
CA GLU A 111 -12.64 13.79 4.64
C GLU A 111 -12.31 12.84 3.48
N ARG A 112 -11.03 12.67 3.16
CA ARG A 112 -10.60 11.78 2.06
C ARG A 112 -10.94 10.32 2.33
N PHE A 113 -10.82 9.88 3.59
CA PHE A 113 -11.19 8.54 3.98
C PHE A 113 -12.71 8.30 3.84
N ALA A 114 -13.54 9.24 4.30
CA ALA A 114 -14.99 9.16 4.13
C ALA A 114 -15.41 9.16 2.65
N ALA A 115 -14.72 9.95 1.80
CA ALA A 115 -14.94 9.94 0.36
C ALA A 115 -14.59 8.58 -0.27
N LEU A 116 -13.46 7.98 0.11
CA LEU A 116 -13.09 6.64 -0.36
C LEU A 116 -14.11 5.58 0.09
N GLU A 117 -14.58 5.66 1.33
CA GLU A 117 -15.61 4.73 1.84
C GLU A 117 -16.90 4.84 1.04
N ALA A 118 -17.34 6.06 0.75
CA ALA A 118 -18.55 6.31 -0.04
C ALA A 118 -18.43 5.82 -1.50
N GLN A 119 -17.23 5.88 -2.08
CA GLN A 119 -16.95 5.46 -3.47
C GLN A 119 -16.30 4.08 -3.56
N ARG A 120 -16.34 3.30 -2.48
CA ARG A 120 -15.62 2.03 -2.38
C ARG A 120 -15.91 1.06 -3.52
N GLU A 121 -17.18 0.96 -3.91
CA GLU A 121 -17.62 0.03 -4.97
C GLU A 121 -17.10 0.47 -6.35
N ASP A 122 -17.12 1.75 -6.65
CA ASP A 122 -16.60 2.29 -7.91
C ASP A 122 -15.08 2.12 -8.00
N VAL A 123 -14.36 2.40 -6.90
CA VAL A 123 -12.91 2.19 -6.82
C VAL A 123 -12.57 0.70 -6.96
N GLN A 124 -13.35 -0.19 -6.32
CA GLN A 124 -13.19 -1.63 -6.46
C GLN A 124 -13.38 -2.08 -7.91
N ALA A 125 -14.42 -1.59 -8.58
CA ALA A 125 -14.70 -1.91 -9.98
C ALA A 125 -13.55 -1.49 -10.91
N LYS A 126 -12.99 -0.30 -10.72
CA LYS A 126 -11.80 0.15 -11.47
C LYS A 126 -10.59 -0.76 -11.23
N LEU A 127 -10.32 -1.13 -9.97
CA LEU A 127 -9.23 -2.05 -9.65
C LEU A 127 -9.41 -3.39 -10.35
N ASP A 128 -10.60 -3.98 -10.28
CA ASP A 128 -10.90 -5.28 -10.89
C ASP A 128 -10.79 -5.23 -12.42
N ALA A 129 -11.15 -4.12 -13.04
CA ALA A 129 -11.06 -3.92 -14.48
C ALA A 129 -9.61 -3.81 -14.97
N HIS A 130 -8.77 -3.04 -14.29
CA HIS A 130 -7.41 -2.73 -14.75
C HIS A 130 -6.34 -3.73 -14.27
N LEU A 131 -6.56 -4.40 -13.13
CA LEU A 131 -5.56 -5.26 -12.50
C LEU A 131 -5.04 -6.39 -13.41
N PRO A 132 -5.85 -7.08 -14.24
CA PRO A 132 -5.36 -8.11 -15.14
C PRO A 132 -4.33 -7.59 -16.15
N GLU A 133 -4.58 -6.42 -16.75
CA GLU A 133 -3.67 -5.79 -17.70
C GLU A 133 -2.37 -5.33 -17.02
N VAL A 134 -2.48 -4.64 -15.88
CA VAL A 134 -1.31 -4.18 -15.11
C VAL A 134 -0.42 -5.37 -14.72
N LYS A 135 -1.00 -6.50 -14.29
CA LYS A 135 -0.26 -7.72 -14.01
C LYS A 135 0.41 -8.30 -15.27
N ALA A 136 -0.30 -8.36 -16.38
CA ALA A 136 0.25 -8.86 -17.65
C ALA A 136 1.43 -8.02 -18.13
N ARG A 137 1.33 -6.68 -18.07
CA ARG A 137 2.43 -5.77 -18.42
C ARG A 137 3.65 -5.95 -17.50
N SER A 138 3.43 -6.17 -16.20
CA SER A 138 4.51 -6.44 -15.25
C SER A 138 5.22 -7.77 -15.54
N LEU A 139 4.48 -8.82 -15.91
CA LEU A 139 5.05 -10.12 -16.27
C LEU A 139 5.82 -10.07 -17.59
N ALA A 140 5.34 -9.33 -18.58
CA ALA A 140 6.03 -9.16 -19.86
C ALA A 140 7.46 -8.57 -19.71
N GLN A 141 7.71 -7.77 -18.67
CA GLN A 141 9.07 -7.31 -18.35
C GLN A 141 10.01 -8.46 -17.96
N ALA A 142 9.50 -9.47 -17.26
CA ALA A 142 10.29 -10.64 -16.88
C ALA A 142 10.66 -11.49 -18.12
N ASP A 143 9.75 -11.61 -19.09
CA ASP A 143 10.01 -12.31 -20.35
C ASP A 143 11.09 -11.59 -21.17
N LEU A 144 11.02 -10.26 -21.28
CA LEU A 144 12.04 -9.45 -21.94
C LEU A 144 13.43 -9.64 -21.29
N ILE A 145 13.50 -9.61 -19.96
CA ILE A 145 14.77 -9.86 -19.23
C ILE A 145 15.28 -11.26 -19.51
N ALA A 146 14.40 -12.27 -19.51
CA ALA A 146 14.77 -13.65 -19.79
C ALA A 146 15.36 -13.81 -21.22
N ASP A 147 14.79 -13.11 -22.19
CA ASP A 147 15.27 -13.14 -23.58
C ASP A 147 16.64 -12.47 -23.73
N ILE A 148 16.85 -11.32 -23.07
CA ILE A 148 18.15 -10.64 -23.03
C ILE A 148 19.23 -11.55 -22.40
N VAL A 149 18.91 -12.23 -21.29
CA VAL A 149 19.85 -13.15 -20.61
C VAL A 149 20.18 -14.36 -21.49
N ARG A 150 19.19 -14.91 -22.22
CA ARG A 150 19.41 -16.02 -23.15
C ARG A 150 20.30 -15.59 -24.32
N ALA A 151 20.03 -14.44 -24.92
CA ALA A 151 20.85 -13.90 -26.00
C ALA A 151 22.31 -13.65 -25.60
N GLY A 152 22.54 -13.11 -24.39
CA GLY A 152 23.89 -12.85 -23.87
C GLY A 152 24.68 -14.11 -23.46
N ARG A 153 24.05 -15.26 -23.31
CA ARG A 153 24.72 -16.53 -23.02
C ARG A 153 25.15 -17.32 -24.29
N GLY A 154 24.69 -16.87 -25.45
CA GLY A 154 24.99 -17.48 -26.74
C GLY A 154 26.13 -16.80 -27.53
N ALA A 155 26.70 -15.72 -26.94
CA ALA A 155 27.87 -14.99 -27.47
C ALA A 155 29.09 -15.29 -26.59
#